data_64a7b96c7e672d00c1505550fe3c9446
#
_entry.id   64a7b96c7e672d00c1505550fe3c9446
#
_cell.length_a   1.000
_cell.length_b   1.000
_cell.length_c   1.000
_cell.angle_alpha   90.00
_cell.angle_beta   90.00
_cell.angle_gamma   90.00
#
_symmetry.space_group_name_H-M   'P 1'
#
loop_
_entity.id
_entity.type
_entity.pdbx_description
1 polymer ?
#
loop_
_entity_poly.entity_id
_entity_poly.type
_entity_poly.pdbx_seq_one_letter_code
_entity_poly.pdbx_strand_id
1 'polypeptide(L)'
;MDKNTYLHKYLNAIDNGEILVGAELYKELTNLKNDVENKKYIYDTRDAEKRFKFLENCVRLTKSPFFGKPLKLMLWQKAFIECFYSFKMKNGTDRFQKALLLISRKNTKSELSSALALTELIIGGRGLDIVCSSNDDSQANILFNAINTMRLQIDPKQKLTWINQQGIKCLFNNNKIFKLSDRTRNKEGRNIDFAIIDEIHEMKVKDIIKAIEQSQSLKINPKTIVITTEGFVNNGVLDEELKFARQIINGEVEDKATERYLPFLYTQDSEDEVWNGNRENKLWTKSNPTLGEIKKYEYLEMQVDLARQSKTDRIFVLCKDFNIHQNTAEAWLRREDYIDIGDFDIKDFQGSLAIGGVDIAETTDLTCATILITKNDKKYIKTMYWIPTKKLEDNDDITAGAKYREWIDKGYIREVQGNFMRPSLVADWFYELYKIYGIRPYKIGYDVRFANEFIARCEEYNIETELIYQKPYVMSGAISMLEADIDSKKILGLNDVDKWCFGNASLTIDNKGFGLLEKIKGQNARKIDGAVSIAIAYEEFRRNMDLLQINTEDKNAN
;
A
#
# COMPACT_ATOMS: atom_id res chain seq x y z
N MET A 1 8.11 37.82 -9.92
CA MET A 1 7.78 36.50 -10.44
C MET A 1 6.34 36.52 -10.95
N ASP A 2 6.11 35.89 -12.08
CA ASP A 2 4.77 35.88 -12.67
C ASP A 2 3.85 34.99 -11.80
N LYS A 3 2.92 35.65 -11.06
CA LYS A 3 1.90 34.98 -10.26
C LYS A 3 0.81 34.31 -11.12
N ASN A 4 1.02 34.24 -12.43
CA ASN A 4 0.04 33.73 -13.40
C ASN A 4 0.26 32.27 -13.81
N THR A 5 1.11 31.53 -13.08
CA THR A 5 1.39 30.12 -13.35
C THR A 5 0.23 29.20 -12.90
N TYR A 6 0.12 28.01 -13.46
CA TYR A 6 -0.96 27.08 -13.12
C TYR A 6 -0.84 26.51 -11.69
N LEU A 7 0.38 26.40 -11.14
CA LEU A 7 0.59 26.09 -9.72
C LEU A 7 -0.07 27.15 -8.83
N HIS A 8 0.19 28.45 -9.11
CA HIS A 8 -0.43 29.53 -8.32
C HIS A 8 -1.95 29.60 -8.53
N LYS A 9 -2.43 29.44 -9.76
CA LYS A 9 -3.89 29.44 -10.05
C LYS A 9 -4.60 28.31 -9.33
N TYR A 10 -3.98 27.11 -9.28
CA TYR A 10 -4.55 25.96 -8.60
C TYR A 10 -4.60 26.17 -7.08
N LEU A 11 -3.51 26.63 -6.48
CA LEU A 11 -3.49 26.96 -5.06
C LEU A 11 -4.49 28.08 -4.72
N ASN A 12 -4.56 29.14 -5.51
CA ASN A 12 -5.52 30.21 -5.28
C ASN A 12 -6.98 29.71 -5.34
N ALA A 13 -7.30 28.82 -6.27
CA ALA A 13 -8.63 28.20 -6.34
C ALA A 13 -8.93 27.33 -5.12
N ILE A 14 -7.91 26.67 -4.55
CA ILE A 14 -8.05 25.91 -3.31
C ILE A 14 -8.23 26.86 -2.11
N ASP A 15 -7.39 27.87 -1.99
CA ASP A 15 -7.44 28.84 -0.89
C ASP A 15 -8.75 29.63 -0.86
N ASN A 16 -9.35 29.88 -2.03
CA ASN A 16 -10.68 30.51 -2.17
C ASN A 16 -11.85 29.54 -1.95
N GLY A 17 -11.60 28.24 -1.73
CA GLY A 17 -12.66 27.22 -1.54
C GLY A 17 -13.40 26.83 -2.83
N GLU A 18 -12.91 27.22 -4.00
CA GLU A 18 -13.48 26.84 -5.31
C GLU A 18 -13.23 25.35 -5.62
N ILE A 19 -12.05 24.86 -5.21
CA ILE A 19 -11.58 23.48 -5.36
C ILE A 19 -11.20 22.94 -3.99
N LEU A 20 -11.59 21.67 -3.69
CA LEU A 20 -11.16 20.96 -2.50
C LEU A 20 -10.15 19.87 -2.88
N VAL A 21 -9.09 19.79 -2.11
CA VAL A 21 -8.06 18.74 -2.19
C VAL A 21 -7.76 18.18 -0.80
N GLY A 22 -7.20 16.98 -0.73
CA GLY A 22 -6.75 16.39 0.53
C GLY A 22 -5.57 17.14 1.13
N ALA A 23 -5.35 17.01 2.43
CA ALA A 23 -4.31 17.71 3.19
C ALA A 23 -2.90 17.42 2.65
N GLU A 24 -2.63 16.18 2.21
CA GLU A 24 -1.34 15.78 1.64
C GLU A 24 -1.02 16.56 0.35
N LEU A 25 -1.97 16.65 -0.58
CA LEU A 25 -1.77 17.41 -1.82
C LEU A 25 -1.65 18.90 -1.57
N TYR A 26 -2.48 19.48 -0.68
CA TYR A 26 -2.40 20.89 -0.33
C TYR A 26 -1.03 21.25 0.24
N LYS A 27 -0.49 20.40 1.13
CA LYS A 27 0.83 20.59 1.72
C LYS A 27 1.93 20.54 0.65
N GLU A 28 1.89 19.58 -0.26
CA GLU A 28 2.86 19.49 -1.35
C GLU A 28 2.82 20.71 -2.27
N LEU A 29 1.64 21.13 -2.71
CA LEU A 29 1.48 22.32 -3.54
C LEU A 29 2.02 23.57 -2.84
N THR A 30 1.83 23.68 -1.52
CA THR A 30 2.37 24.76 -0.70
C THR A 30 3.90 24.71 -0.62
N ASN A 31 4.49 23.53 -0.45
CA ASN A 31 5.93 23.33 -0.48
C ASN A 31 6.51 23.77 -1.84
N LEU A 32 5.89 23.36 -2.94
CA LEU A 32 6.31 23.74 -4.29
C LEU A 32 6.21 25.24 -4.54
N LYS A 33 5.14 25.89 -4.08
CA LYS A 33 4.99 27.36 -4.13
C LYS A 33 6.11 28.04 -3.35
N ASN A 34 6.40 27.59 -2.14
CA ASN A 34 7.48 28.14 -1.32
C ASN A 34 8.84 27.99 -1.99
N ASP A 35 9.12 26.85 -2.65
CA ASP A 35 10.35 26.64 -3.42
C ASP A 35 10.51 27.64 -4.58
N VAL A 36 9.38 27.99 -5.24
CA VAL A 36 9.34 29.01 -6.30
C VAL A 36 9.57 30.42 -5.73
N GLU A 37 8.85 30.78 -4.67
CA GLU A 37 8.90 32.10 -4.05
C GLU A 37 10.28 32.38 -3.42
N ASN A 38 10.88 31.38 -2.77
CA ASN A 38 12.21 31.44 -2.16
C ASN A 38 13.36 31.27 -3.18
N LYS A 39 13.04 31.07 -4.46
CA LYS A 39 14.04 30.84 -5.52
C LYS A 39 15.02 29.71 -5.23
N LYS A 40 14.55 28.67 -4.53
CA LYS A 40 15.36 27.47 -4.25
C LYS A 40 15.75 26.78 -5.56
N TYR A 41 14.84 26.81 -6.54
CA TYR A 41 15.01 26.27 -7.90
C TYR A 41 14.69 27.31 -8.96
N ILE A 42 15.13 27.09 -10.20
CA ILE A 42 14.70 27.86 -11.36
C ILE A 42 13.30 27.34 -11.76
N TYR A 43 12.35 28.25 -11.96
CA TYR A 43 11.00 27.90 -12.41
C TYR A 43 10.76 28.47 -13.80
N ASP A 44 10.71 27.58 -14.82
CA ASP A 44 10.61 27.93 -16.23
C ASP A 44 9.47 27.15 -16.89
N THR A 45 8.39 27.84 -17.19
CA THR A 45 7.15 27.24 -17.70
C THR A 45 7.16 26.88 -19.19
N ARG A 46 8.19 27.31 -19.95
CA ARG A 46 8.24 27.16 -21.42
C ARG A 46 8.07 25.72 -21.88
N ASP A 47 8.65 24.76 -21.19
CA ASP A 47 8.52 23.34 -21.52
C ASP A 47 7.11 22.80 -21.25
N ALA A 48 6.46 23.22 -20.18
CA ALA A 48 5.09 22.87 -19.88
C ALA A 48 4.11 23.51 -20.88
N GLU A 49 4.28 24.79 -21.20
CA GLU A 49 3.45 25.52 -22.17
C GLU A 49 3.48 24.89 -23.57
N LYS A 50 4.65 24.40 -23.99
CA LYS A 50 4.82 23.67 -25.25
C LYS A 50 3.94 22.40 -25.27
N ARG A 51 3.91 21.68 -24.13
CA ARG A 51 3.10 20.49 -23.97
C ARG A 51 1.63 20.82 -23.91
N PHE A 52 1.22 21.86 -23.22
CA PHE A 52 -0.19 22.32 -23.21
C PHE A 52 -0.68 22.62 -24.61
N LYS A 53 0.09 23.39 -25.39
CA LYS A 53 -0.26 23.74 -26.77
C LYS A 53 -0.44 22.48 -27.63
N PHE A 54 0.44 21.50 -27.50
CA PHE A 54 0.32 20.25 -28.28
C PHE A 54 -0.89 19.43 -27.81
N LEU A 55 -1.05 19.23 -26.49
CA LEU A 55 -2.13 18.44 -25.91
C LEU A 55 -3.51 19.00 -26.28
N GLU A 56 -3.74 20.29 -26.11
CA GLU A 56 -5.05 20.91 -26.33
C GLU A 56 -5.37 21.10 -27.82
N ASN A 57 -4.37 21.34 -28.69
CA ASN A 57 -4.63 21.58 -30.11
C ASN A 57 -4.59 20.29 -30.95
N CYS A 58 -3.75 19.32 -30.61
CA CYS A 58 -3.50 18.16 -31.46
C CYS A 58 -4.16 16.88 -30.94
N VAL A 59 -4.20 16.67 -29.60
CA VAL A 59 -4.66 15.39 -29.04
C VAL A 59 -6.18 15.33 -28.96
N ARG A 60 -6.73 14.16 -29.29
CA ARG A 60 -8.16 13.85 -29.18
C ARG A 60 -8.38 12.68 -28.24
N LEU A 61 -9.49 12.71 -27.53
CA LEU A 61 -9.88 11.66 -26.57
C LEU A 61 -10.22 10.34 -27.31
N THR A 62 -9.93 9.21 -26.65
CA THR A 62 -9.99 7.89 -27.27
C THR A 62 -11.19 7.04 -26.86
N LYS A 63 -11.98 7.48 -25.87
CA LYS A 63 -13.08 6.68 -25.31
C LYS A 63 -14.42 7.39 -25.37
N SER A 64 -15.48 6.58 -25.59
CA SER A 64 -16.88 7.06 -25.45
C SER A 64 -17.14 7.55 -24.01
N PRO A 65 -17.98 8.59 -23.82
CA PRO A 65 -18.73 9.36 -24.84
C PRO A 65 -17.93 10.53 -25.46
N PHE A 66 -16.63 10.62 -25.17
CA PHE A 66 -15.78 11.76 -25.58
C PHE A 66 -14.90 11.46 -26.80
N PHE A 67 -15.02 10.28 -27.41
CA PHE A 67 -14.20 9.89 -28.56
C PHE A 67 -14.12 10.96 -29.65
N GLY A 68 -12.92 11.30 -30.08
CA GLY A 68 -12.65 12.29 -31.12
C GLY A 68 -12.74 13.77 -30.69
N LYS A 69 -13.25 14.05 -29.48
CA LYS A 69 -13.27 15.42 -28.95
C LYS A 69 -11.86 15.89 -28.60
N PRO A 70 -11.55 17.20 -28.74
CA PRO A 70 -10.28 17.76 -28.29
C PRO A 70 -10.03 17.49 -26.81
N LEU A 71 -8.79 17.14 -26.45
CA LEU A 71 -8.38 17.09 -25.07
C LEU A 71 -8.33 18.52 -24.51
N LYS A 72 -9.16 18.82 -23.53
CA LYS A 72 -9.11 20.06 -22.75
C LYS A 72 -8.54 19.74 -21.38
N LEU A 73 -7.40 20.34 -21.05
CA LEU A 73 -6.75 20.11 -19.76
C LEU A 73 -7.49 20.86 -18.66
N MET A 74 -7.86 20.14 -17.60
CA MET A 74 -8.39 20.72 -16.37
C MET A 74 -7.27 21.43 -15.61
N LEU A 75 -7.62 22.31 -14.68
CA LEU A 75 -6.65 23.10 -13.92
C LEU A 75 -5.65 22.22 -13.14
N TRP A 76 -6.11 21.14 -12.53
CA TRP A 76 -5.25 20.19 -11.81
C TRP A 76 -4.24 19.46 -12.74
N GLN A 77 -4.65 19.13 -13.96
CA GLN A 77 -3.76 18.52 -14.95
C GLN A 77 -2.69 19.48 -15.40
N LYS A 78 -3.06 20.75 -15.62
CA LYS A 78 -2.10 21.82 -15.96
C LYS A 78 -1.12 22.06 -14.80
N ALA A 79 -1.61 22.09 -13.55
CA ALA A 79 -0.75 22.25 -12.38
C ALA A 79 0.24 21.07 -12.24
N PHE A 80 -0.21 19.83 -12.39
CA PHE A 80 0.65 18.65 -12.36
C PHE A 80 1.73 18.68 -13.46
N ILE A 81 1.33 18.91 -14.71
CA ILE A 81 2.28 18.98 -15.84
C ILE A 81 3.25 20.15 -15.66
N GLU A 82 2.76 21.32 -15.25
CA GLU A 82 3.61 22.49 -15.01
C GLU A 82 4.65 22.19 -13.91
N CYS A 83 4.24 21.65 -12.77
CA CYS A 83 5.18 21.27 -11.71
C CYS A 83 6.23 20.28 -12.20
N PHE A 84 5.83 19.25 -12.95
CA PHE A 84 6.74 18.20 -13.40
C PHE A 84 7.78 18.66 -14.44
N TYR A 85 7.45 19.65 -15.27
CA TYR A 85 8.33 20.12 -16.35
C TYR A 85 9.01 21.47 -16.11
N SER A 86 8.54 22.28 -15.13
CA SER A 86 9.00 23.66 -14.98
C SER A 86 10.10 23.85 -13.96
N PHE A 87 10.21 22.98 -12.97
CA PHE A 87 11.27 23.08 -11.97
C PHE A 87 12.62 22.61 -12.54
N LYS A 88 13.63 23.48 -12.47
CA LYS A 88 15.00 23.22 -12.92
C LYS A 88 15.99 23.41 -11.78
N MET A 89 17.00 22.58 -11.75
CA MET A 89 18.16 22.76 -10.88
C MET A 89 18.98 23.98 -11.33
N LYS A 90 19.88 24.47 -10.48
CA LYS A 90 20.77 25.61 -10.79
C LYS A 90 21.67 25.35 -12.01
N ASN A 91 21.97 24.10 -12.32
CA ASN A 91 22.74 23.70 -13.52
C ASN A 91 21.88 23.58 -14.78
N GLY A 92 20.58 23.91 -14.73
CA GLY A 92 19.65 23.86 -15.85
C GLY A 92 19.02 22.47 -16.11
N THR A 93 19.40 21.43 -15.38
CA THR A 93 18.75 20.12 -15.50
C THR A 93 17.37 20.12 -14.82
N ASP A 94 16.49 19.22 -15.22
CA ASP A 94 15.17 19.08 -14.60
C ASP A 94 15.30 18.68 -13.13
N ARG A 95 14.56 19.34 -12.24
CA ARG A 95 14.47 18.93 -10.84
C ARG A 95 13.79 17.58 -10.74
N PHE A 96 12.56 17.45 -11.24
CA PHE A 96 11.79 16.24 -11.11
C PHE A 96 12.09 15.24 -12.24
N GLN A 97 12.49 14.04 -11.84
CA GLN A 97 12.77 12.92 -12.74
C GLN A 97 11.72 11.81 -12.57
N LYS A 98 11.09 11.70 -11.40
CA LYS A 98 10.01 10.76 -11.12
C LYS A 98 8.83 11.51 -10.52
N ALA A 99 7.63 11.16 -10.95
CA ALA A 99 6.38 11.63 -10.34
C ALA A 99 5.49 10.45 -9.98
N LEU A 100 4.84 10.51 -8.81
CA LEU A 100 3.75 9.62 -8.42
C LEU A 100 2.43 10.38 -8.50
N LEU A 101 1.53 9.94 -9.37
CA LEU A 101 0.17 10.43 -9.45
C LEU A 101 -0.80 9.36 -8.92
N LEU A 102 -1.16 9.49 -7.65
CA LEU A 102 -2.23 8.70 -7.04
C LEU A 102 -3.56 9.42 -7.25
N ILE A 103 -4.48 8.77 -7.94
CA ILE A 103 -5.79 9.34 -8.23
C ILE A 103 -6.81 8.22 -8.41
N SER A 104 -8.04 8.38 -7.89
CA SER A 104 -9.05 7.32 -7.91
C SER A 104 -9.48 6.92 -9.33
N ARG A 105 -10.17 5.79 -9.44
CA ARG A 105 -10.62 5.25 -10.75
C ARG A 105 -11.49 6.25 -11.53
N LYS A 106 -11.40 6.17 -12.88
CA LYS A 106 -12.20 6.97 -13.83
C LYS A 106 -11.93 8.49 -13.81
N ASN A 107 -10.79 8.92 -13.26
CA ASN A 107 -10.33 10.31 -13.30
C ASN A 107 -9.32 10.59 -14.42
N THR A 108 -9.47 9.97 -15.58
CA THR A 108 -8.69 10.23 -16.82
C THR A 108 -7.19 9.97 -16.74
N LYS A 109 -6.69 9.28 -15.69
CA LYS A 109 -5.24 9.09 -15.48
C LYS A 109 -4.54 8.42 -16.69
N SER A 110 -5.07 7.31 -17.19
CA SER A 110 -4.47 6.59 -18.32
C SER A 110 -4.57 7.36 -19.65
N GLU A 111 -5.66 8.15 -19.84
CA GLU A 111 -5.82 9.03 -21.00
C GLU A 111 -4.77 10.16 -20.99
N LEU A 112 -4.58 10.82 -19.84
CA LEU A 112 -3.58 11.87 -19.66
C LEU A 112 -2.17 11.33 -19.89
N SER A 113 -1.84 10.17 -19.32
CA SER A 113 -0.53 9.55 -19.45
C SER A 113 -0.23 9.12 -20.89
N SER A 114 -1.22 8.56 -21.58
CA SER A 114 -1.11 8.21 -23.00
C SER A 114 -0.88 9.45 -23.86
N ALA A 115 -1.58 10.54 -23.56
CA ALA A 115 -1.41 11.82 -24.22
C ALA A 115 -0.01 12.41 -24.00
N LEU A 116 0.52 12.31 -22.77
CA LEU A 116 1.89 12.75 -22.45
C LEU A 116 2.95 11.90 -23.19
N ALA A 117 2.79 10.57 -23.23
CA ALA A 117 3.71 9.71 -23.99
C ALA A 117 3.72 10.05 -25.50
N LEU A 118 2.53 10.29 -26.07
CA LEU A 118 2.42 10.75 -27.46
C LEU A 118 3.06 12.12 -27.66
N THR A 119 2.93 13.02 -26.69
CA THR A 119 3.57 14.33 -26.71
C THR A 119 5.09 14.20 -26.79
N GLU A 120 5.69 13.35 -25.94
CA GLU A 120 7.13 13.10 -25.98
C GLU A 120 7.57 12.42 -27.29
N LEU A 121 6.74 11.53 -27.86
CA LEU A 121 7.02 10.94 -29.16
C LEU A 121 7.15 12.00 -30.28
N ILE A 122 6.23 12.98 -30.29
CA ILE A 122 6.11 13.93 -31.41
C ILE A 122 6.96 15.19 -31.19
N ILE A 123 6.86 15.83 -30.01
CA ILE A 123 7.51 17.12 -29.75
C ILE A 123 8.64 17.07 -28.71
N GLY A 124 8.93 15.92 -28.14
CA GLY A 124 10.10 15.69 -27.30
C GLY A 124 11.42 15.88 -28.03
N GLY A 125 12.52 15.52 -27.39
CA GLY A 125 13.85 15.54 -28.00
C GLY A 125 13.97 14.64 -29.24
N ARG A 126 15.18 14.33 -29.66
CA ARG A 126 15.44 13.42 -30.78
C ARG A 126 16.04 12.11 -30.29
N GLY A 127 15.61 10.99 -30.86
CA GLY A 127 16.14 9.66 -30.57
C GLY A 127 15.69 9.14 -29.19
N LEU A 128 14.52 9.60 -28.69
CA LEU A 128 14.01 9.18 -27.39
C LEU A 128 13.45 7.76 -27.43
N ASP A 129 13.79 6.99 -26.43
CA ASP A 129 13.18 5.73 -26.08
C ASP A 129 12.10 5.96 -25.01
N ILE A 130 10.85 5.71 -25.38
CA ILE A 130 9.68 5.92 -24.52
C ILE A 130 9.06 4.57 -24.20
N VAL A 131 8.73 4.34 -22.94
CA VAL A 131 8.18 3.07 -22.44
C VAL A 131 6.80 3.27 -21.83
N CYS A 132 5.88 2.35 -22.16
CA CYS A 132 4.64 2.13 -21.45
C CYS A 132 4.73 0.80 -20.71
N SER A 133 4.58 0.84 -19.41
CA SER A 133 4.73 -0.33 -18.53
C SER A 133 3.54 -0.49 -17.60
N SER A 134 3.26 -1.73 -17.24
CA SER A 134 2.30 -2.11 -16.22
C SER A 134 2.66 -3.49 -15.65
N ASN A 135 1.91 -3.94 -14.64
CA ASN A 135 2.07 -5.25 -14.02
C ASN A 135 2.03 -6.41 -15.03
N ASP A 136 1.10 -6.35 -15.98
CA ASP A 136 0.97 -7.36 -17.02
C ASP A 136 0.87 -6.77 -18.45
N ASP A 137 1.02 -7.64 -19.44
CA ASP A 137 1.03 -7.26 -20.86
C ASP A 137 -0.33 -6.73 -21.34
N SER A 138 -1.45 -7.20 -20.76
CA SER A 138 -2.79 -6.76 -21.12
C SER A 138 -3.04 -5.31 -20.68
N GLN A 139 -2.61 -4.97 -19.48
CA GLN A 139 -2.66 -3.62 -18.92
C GLN A 139 -1.74 -2.66 -19.71
N ALA A 140 -0.50 -3.06 -20.00
CA ALA A 140 0.40 -2.27 -20.82
C ALA A 140 -0.16 -2.03 -22.23
N ASN A 141 -0.90 -3.00 -22.79
CA ASN A 141 -1.61 -2.85 -24.07
C ASN A 141 -2.71 -1.80 -24.04
N ILE A 142 -3.38 -1.60 -22.91
CA ILE A 142 -4.45 -0.57 -22.78
C ILE A 142 -3.86 0.82 -23.04
N LEU A 143 -2.74 1.16 -22.39
CA LEU A 143 -2.02 2.41 -22.61
C LEU A 143 -1.52 2.53 -24.05
N PHE A 144 -0.85 1.49 -24.53
CA PHE A 144 -0.28 1.48 -25.88
C PHE A 144 -1.35 1.66 -26.97
N ASN A 145 -2.49 1.01 -26.83
CA ASN A 145 -3.62 1.15 -27.75
C ASN A 145 -4.23 2.55 -27.71
N ALA A 146 -4.34 3.17 -26.52
CA ALA A 146 -4.80 4.55 -26.40
C ALA A 146 -3.85 5.50 -27.13
N ILE A 147 -2.54 5.35 -26.94
CA ILE A 147 -1.51 6.13 -27.66
C ILE A 147 -1.64 5.94 -29.18
N ASN A 148 -1.78 4.69 -29.65
CA ASN A 148 -1.94 4.42 -31.07
C ASN A 148 -3.23 5.03 -31.65
N THR A 149 -4.32 4.99 -30.89
CA THR A 149 -5.59 5.64 -31.31
C THR A 149 -5.43 7.16 -31.42
N MET A 150 -4.82 7.81 -30.41
CA MET A 150 -4.50 9.25 -30.44
C MET A 150 -3.58 9.59 -31.62
N ARG A 151 -2.55 8.76 -31.85
CA ARG A 151 -1.61 8.91 -32.98
C ARG A 151 -2.32 8.87 -34.32
N LEU A 152 -3.22 7.89 -34.53
CA LEU A 152 -3.97 7.78 -35.79
C LEU A 152 -4.91 8.97 -36.03
N GLN A 153 -5.41 9.61 -34.96
CA GLN A 153 -6.21 10.83 -35.10
C GLN A 153 -5.37 12.04 -35.53
N ILE A 154 -4.08 12.08 -35.14
CA ILE A 154 -3.13 13.14 -35.54
C ILE A 154 -2.52 12.85 -36.93
N ASP A 155 -2.19 11.60 -37.19
CA ASP A 155 -1.52 11.15 -38.42
C ASP A 155 -2.31 10.00 -39.10
N PRO A 156 -3.52 10.26 -39.62
CA PRO A 156 -4.36 9.22 -40.20
C PRO A 156 -3.75 8.57 -41.47
N LYS A 157 -2.87 9.28 -42.15
CA LYS A 157 -2.16 8.78 -43.36
C LYS A 157 -0.83 8.11 -43.01
N GLN A 158 -0.45 8.04 -41.76
CA GLN A 158 0.79 7.44 -41.25
C GLN A 158 2.05 7.94 -41.97
N LYS A 159 2.11 9.22 -42.28
CA LYS A 159 3.27 9.87 -42.93
C LYS A 159 4.34 10.31 -41.94
N LEU A 160 3.97 10.61 -40.72
CA LEU A 160 4.87 11.08 -39.66
C LEU A 160 5.29 9.98 -38.70
N THR A 161 4.45 8.96 -38.56
CA THR A 161 4.64 7.88 -37.61
C THR A 161 4.35 6.52 -38.20
N TRP A 162 5.02 5.50 -37.72
CA TRP A 162 4.89 4.12 -38.19
C TRP A 162 4.75 3.16 -37.00
N ILE A 163 3.97 2.10 -37.14
CA ILE A 163 3.77 1.07 -36.12
C ILE A 163 4.17 -0.32 -36.67
N ASN A 164 4.83 -1.10 -35.83
CA ASN A 164 5.11 -2.51 -36.06
C ASN A 164 5.00 -3.32 -34.74
N GLN A 165 5.44 -4.56 -34.78
CA GLN A 165 5.43 -5.43 -33.57
C GLN A 165 6.34 -4.92 -32.45
N GLN A 166 7.36 -4.12 -32.72
CA GLN A 166 8.31 -3.58 -31.75
C GLN A 166 7.80 -2.30 -31.08
N GLY A 167 6.82 -1.61 -31.68
CA GLY A 167 6.28 -0.37 -31.14
C GLY A 167 5.91 0.67 -32.20
N ILE A 168 5.79 1.91 -31.77
CA ILE A 168 5.48 3.07 -32.59
C ILE A 168 6.75 3.90 -32.76
N LYS A 169 7.08 4.28 -33.99
CA LYS A 169 8.24 5.11 -34.32
C LYS A 169 7.78 6.42 -34.97
N CYS A 170 8.37 7.53 -34.54
CA CYS A 170 8.24 8.83 -35.19
C CYS A 170 9.37 8.99 -36.21
N LEU A 171 9.05 9.29 -37.49
CA LEU A 171 9.97 9.22 -38.60
C LEU A 171 10.91 10.44 -38.73
N PHE A 172 10.49 11.61 -38.23
CA PHE A 172 11.27 12.85 -38.39
C PHE A 172 12.24 13.14 -37.24
N ASN A 173 11.98 12.59 -36.02
CA ASN A 173 12.86 12.80 -34.85
C ASN A 173 13.48 11.49 -34.32
N ASN A 174 13.14 10.34 -34.92
CA ASN A 174 13.60 9.01 -34.57
C ASN A 174 13.20 8.53 -33.16
N ASN A 175 12.21 9.16 -32.54
CA ASN A 175 11.66 8.72 -31.26
C ASN A 175 10.85 7.44 -31.43
N LYS A 176 10.81 6.60 -30.39
CA LYS A 176 10.01 5.37 -30.40
C LYS A 176 9.32 5.12 -29.07
N ILE A 177 8.12 4.54 -29.15
CA ILE A 177 7.37 4.03 -27.99
C ILE A 177 7.27 2.52 -28.08
N PHE A 178 7.55 1.82 -27.00
CA PHE A 178 7.39 0.37 -26.90
C PHE A 178 6.79 -0.02 -25.53
N LYS A 179 6.34 -1.27 -25.44
CA LYS A 179 5.77 -1.82 -24.21
C LYS A 179 6.84 -2.57 -23.42
N LEU A 180 6.67 -2.56 -22.09
CA LEU A 180 7.43 -3.36 -21.16
C LEU A 180 6.50 -3.90 -20.08
N SER A 181 6.57 -5.20 -19.79
CA SER A 181 5.80 -5.84 -18.72
C SER A 181 6.70 -6.78 -17.92
N ASP A 182 6.21 -7.28 -16.79
CA ASP A 182 6.97 -8.25 -15.98
C ASP A 182 7.33 -9.52 -16.72
N ARG A 183 6.54 -9.92 -17.71
CA ARG A 183 6.79 -11.08 -18.56
C ARG A 183 7.78 -10.81 -19.69
N THR A 184 8.20 -9.56 -19.89
CA THR A 184 9.15 -9.21 -20.97
C THR A 184 10.53 -9.82 -20.65
N ARG A 185 11.02 -10.68 -21.54
CA ARG A 185 12.42 -11.18 -21.49
C ARG A 185 13.37 -10.04 -21.88
N ASN A 186 14.55 -9.97 -21.26
CA ASN A 186 15.56 -8.93 -21.49
C ASN A 186 15.05 -7.51 -21.17
N LYS A 187 14.64 -7.28 -19.91
CA LYS A 187 14.29 -5.96 -19.39
C LYS A 187 15.50 -5.02 -19.35
N GLU A 188 16.69 -5.58 -19.18
CA GLU A 188 17.97 -4.88 -19.08
C GLU A 188 18.55 -4.46 -20.45
N GLY A 189 19.54 -3.54 -20.44
CA GLY A 189 20.25 -3.07 -21.63
C GLY A 189 19.49 -2.05 -22.48
N ARG A 190 18.39 -1.48 -21.98
CA ARG A 190 17.64 -0.40 -22.61
C ARG A 190 18.18 0.96 -22.18
N ASN A 191 17.80 2.02 -22.91
CA ASN A 191 18.26 3.38 -22.67
C ASN A 191 17.07 4.34 -22.69
N ILE A 192 16.20 4.24 -21.66
CA ILE A 192 14.88 4.86 -21.59
C ILE A 192 15.00 6.33 -21.22
N ASP A 193 14.35 7.22 -21.98
CA ASP A 193 14.27 8.65 -21.71
C ASP A 193 12.99 9.04 -20.96
N PHE A 194 11.87 8.40 -21.33
CA PHE A 194 10.57 8.66 -20.75
C PHE A 194 9.83 7.35 -20.47
N ALA A 195 9.29 7.21 -19.27
CA ALA A 195 8.52 6.03 -18.89
C ALA A 195 7.17 6.41 -18.27
N ILE A 196 6.15 5.63 -18.59
CA ILE A 196 4.88 5.59 -17.88
C ILE A 196 4.71 4.21 -17.27
N ILE A 197 4.46 4.16 -15.97
CA ILE A 197 4.21 2.93 -15.23
C ILE A 197 2.81 3.03 -14.65
N ASP A 198 1.90 2.19 -15.12
CA ASP A 198 0.49 2.18 -14.71
C ASP A 198 0.19 1.05 -13.73
N GLU A 199 -0.77 1.30 -12.82
CA GLU A 199 -1.35 0.35 -11.88
C GLU A 199 -0.32 -0.36 -10.98
N ILE A 200 0.61 0.41 -10.39
CA ILE A 200 1.63 -0.15 -9.48
C ILE A 200 1.05 -0.79 -8.22
N HIS A 201 -0.22 -0.49 -7.89
CA HIS A 201 -0.92 -1.10 -6.77
C HIS A 201 -1.15 -2.62 -6.92
N GLU A 202 -1.00 -3.15 -8.13
CA GLU A 202 -1.05 -4.58 -8.40
C GLU A 202 0.35 -5.22 -8.42
N MET A 203 1.42 -4.41 -8.43
CA MET A 203 2.79 -4.89 -8.46
C MET A 203 3.24 -5.35 -7.07
N LYS A 204 3.78 -6.55 -7.01
CA LYS A 204 4.29 -7.15 -5.78
C LYS A 204 5.78 -6.85 -5.56
N VAL A 205 6.54 -6.69 -6.63
CA VAL A 205 7.99 -6.44 -6.63
C VAL A 205 8.36 -5.27 -7.53
N LYS A 206 9.47 -4.58 -7.22
CA LYS A 206 9.95 -3.39 -7.94
C LYS A 206 10.81 -3.69 -9.16
N ASP A 207 10.90 -4.92 -9.65
CA ASP A 207 11.86 -5.31 -10.67
C ASP A 207 11.76 -4.48 -11.95
N ILE A 208 10.53 -4.25 -12.43
CA ILE A 208 10.32 -3.44 -13.63
C ILE A 208 10.63 -1.96 -13.39
N ILE A 209 10.31 -1.44 -12.22
CA ILE A 209 10.62 -0.06 -11.84
C ILE A 209 12.13 0.13 -11.77
N LYS A 210 12.83 -0.77 -11.06
CA LYS A 210 14.30 -0.76 -10.97
C LYS A 210 14.97 -0.88 -12.33
N ALA A 211 14.49 -1.78 -13.22
CA ALA A 211 15.03 -1.94 -14.56
C ALA A 211 14.88 -0.65 -15.39
N ILE A 212 13.75 0.05 -15.29
CA ILE A 212 13.53 1.35 -15.93
C ILE A 212 14.48 2.39 -15.35
N GLU A 213 14.55 2.54 -14.02
CA GLU A 213 15.42 3.51 -13.35
C GLU A 213 16.91 3.29 -13.68
N GLN A 214 17.38 2.03 -13.70
CA GLN A 214 18.75 1.70 -14.09
C GLN A 214 19.01 2.04 -15.57
N SER A 215 18.05 1.83 -16.46
CA SER A 215 18.17 2.17 -17.88
C SER A 215 18.30 3.67 -18.13
N GLN A 216 17.91 4.49 -17.17
CA GLN A 216 17.96 5.95 -17.22
C GLN A 216 19.29 6.54 -16.73
N SER A 217 20.22 5.72 -16.25
CA SER A 217 21.48 6.15 -15.63
C SER A 217 22.38 7.04 -16.51
N LEU A 218 22.27 6.91 -17.84
CA LEU A 218 23.03 7.73 -18.80
C LEU A 218 22.28 9.00 -19.26
N LYS A 219 21.05 9.21 -18.80
CA LYS A 219 20.22 10.31 -19.25
C LYS A 219 20.41 11.55 -18.37
N ILE A 220 20.39 12.73 -18.99
CA ILE A 220 20.52 14.01 -18.28
C ILE A 220 19.18 14.38 -17.60
N ASN A 221 18.09 14.25 -18.34
CA ASN A 221 16.73 14.60 -17.89
C ASN A 221 15.75 13.44 -18.12
N PRO A 222 15.98 12.28 -17.49
CA PRO A 222 15.02 11.18 -17.60
C PRO A 222 13.70 11.57 -16.92
N LYS A 223 12.60 11.01 -17.41
CA LYS A 223 11.27 11.25 -16.85
C LYS A 223 10.54 9.93 -16.65
N THR A 224 10.02 9.72 -15.45
CA THR A 224 9.14 8.58 -15.14
C THR A 224 7.88 9.09 -14.47
N ILE A 225 6.73 8.76 -15.00
CA ILE A 225 5.43 9.03 -14.38
C ILE A 225 4.83 7.70 -13.94
N VAL A 226 4.68 7.55 -12.64
CA VAL A 226 3.99 6.44 -12.01
C VAL A 226 2.55 6.88 -11.75
N ILE A 227 1.58 6.13 -12.30
CA ILE A 227 0.16 6.41 -12.13
C ILE A 227 -0.53 5.22 -11.51
N THR A 228 -1.40 5.46 -10.55
CA THR A 228 -2.09 4.37 -9.86
C THR A 228 -3.35 4.84 -9.12
N THR A 229 -4.15 3.90 -8.71
CA THR A 229 -5.15 4.03 -7.64
C THR A 229 -4.64 3.33 -6.40
N GLU A 230 -5.34 3.46 -5.29
CA GLU A 230 -5.13 2.61 -4.11
C GLU A 230 -5.43 1.14 -4.44
N GLY A 231 -4.81 0.22 -3.71
CA GLY A 231 -4.90 -1.22 -3.90
C GLY A 231 -5.14 -2.01 -2.62
N PHE A 232 -5.20 -3.33 -2.75
CA PHE A 232 -5.42 -4.26 -1.63
C PHE A 232 -4.15 -5.06 -1.27
N VAL A 233 -3.02 -4.74 -1.87
CA VAL A 233 -1.75 -5.41 -1.57
C VAL A 233 -1.13 -4.74 -0.36
N ASN A 234 -1.06 -5.44 0.75
CA ASN A 234 -0.41 -4.95 1.96
C ASN A 234 1.11 -5.09 1.85
N ASN A 235 1.85 -4.06 2.27
CA ASN A 235 3.30 -3.97 2.17
C ASN A 235 3.84 -4.15 0.74
N GLY A 236 3.04 -3.80 -0.26
CA GLY A 236 3.41 -3.87 -1.68
C GLY A 236 4.22 -2.68 -2.16
N VAL A 237 4.46 -2.65 -3.47
CA VAL A 237 5.20 -1.56 -4.13
C VAL A 237 4.55 -0.20 -3.89
N LEU A 238 3.23 -0.13 -3.94
CA LEU A 238 2.51 1.13 -3.70
C LEU A 238 2.70 1.64 -2.27
N ASP A 239 2.64 0.77 -1.26
CA ASP A 239 2.82 1.18 0.14
C ASP A 239 4.20 1.81 0.39
N GLU A 240 5.24 1.24 -0.22
CA GLU A 240 6.59 1.81 -0.13
C GLU A 240 6.70 3.16 -0.86
N GLU A 241 6.12 3.28 -2.06
CA GLU A 241 6.10 4.55 -2.79
C GLU A 241 5.29 5.62 -2.05
N LEU A 242 4.15 5.27 -1.43
CA LEU A 242 3.35 6.20 -0.63
C LEU A 242 4.07 6.61 0.65
N LYS A 243 4.73 5.68 1.34
CA LYS A 243 5.55 6.00 2.52
C LYS A 243 6.64 7.01 2.16
N PHE A 244 7.36 6.77 1.08
CA PHE A 244 8.40 7.68 0.58
C PHE A 244 7.83 9.04 0.17
N ALA A 245 6.71 9.06 -0.56
CA ALA A 245 6.01 10.28 -0.96
C ALA A 245 5.58 11.13 0.25
N ARG A 246 5.04 10.50 1.30
CA ARG A 246 4.63 11.16 2.54
C ARG A 246 5.81 11.73 3.32
N GLN A 247 6.92 11.03 3.37
CA GLN A 247 8.16 11.56 3.97
C GLN A 247 8.66 12.82 3.25
N ILE A 248 8.55 12.87 1.91
CA ILE A 248 8.88 14.08 1.12
C ILE A 248 7.93 15.22 1.46
N ILE A 249 6.61 14.98 1.41
CA ILE A 249 5.58 15.98 1.71
C ILE A 249 5.77 16.55 3.13
N ASN A 250 6.16 15.70 4.07
CA ASN A 250 6.37 16.09 5.47
C ASN A 250 7.73 16.77 5.74
N GLY A 251 8.68 16.67 4.80
CA GLY A 251 10.03 17.17 4.99
C GLY A 251 10.85 16.33 5.99
N GLU A 252 10.52 15.03 6.13
CA GLU A 252 11.18 14.10 7.06
C GLU A 252 12.52 13.62 6.53
N VAL A 253 12.71 13.63 5.21
CA VAL A 253 13.93 13.21 4.53
C VAL A 253 14.30 14.23 3.46
N GLU A 254 15.54 14.71 3.49
CA GLU A 254 16.12 15.59 2.47
C GLU A 254 17.39 14.94 1.91
N ASP A 255 17.29 14.35 0.72
CA ASP A 255 18.40 13.77 -0.01
C ASP A 255 18.26 14.00 -1.53
N LYS A 256 19.24 13.50 -2.31
CA LYS A 256 19.20 13.65 -3.77
C LYS A 256 18.06 12.91 -4.43
N ALA A 257 17.54 11.84 -3.83
CA ALA A 257 16.43 11.07 -4.40
C ALA A 257 15.10 11.77 -4.16
N THR A 258 14.88 12.30 -2.93
CA THR A 258 13.69 13.07 -2.58
C THR A 258 13.58 14.36 -3.39
N GLU A 259 14.72 15.01 -3.67
CA GLU A 259 14.76 16.22 -4.50
C GLU A 259 14.27 15.99 -5.94
N ARG A 260 14.39 14.73 -6.44
CA ARG A 260 14.03 14.35 -7.82
C ARG A 260 12.62 13.78 -7.94
N TYR A 261 11.88 13.68 -6.84
CA TYR A 261 10.59 13.01 -6.79
C TYR A 261 9.45 14.00 -6.57
N LEU A 262 8.39 13.93 -7.38
CA LEU A 262 7.19 14.74 -7.27
C LEU A 262 6.00 13.88 -6.84
N PRO A 263 5.54 13.95 -5.59
CA PRO A 263 4.30 13.31 -5.16
C PRO A 263 3.08 14.16 -5.50
N PHE A 264 2.05 13.55 -6.09
CA PHE A 264 0.76 14.19 -6.35
C PHE A 264 -0.35 13.22 -5.91
N LEU A 265 -0.83 13.37 -4.66
CA LEU A 265 -1.69 12.41 -4.00
C LEU A 265 -3.11 12.95 -3.85
N TYR A 266 -4.03 12.42 -4.67
CA TYR A 266 -5.47 12.70 -4.55
C TYR A 266 -6.12 11.66 -3.64
N THR A 267 -6.22 11.99 -2.34
CA THR A 267 -6.76 11.12 -1.30
C THR A 267 -7.86 11.83 -0.51
N GLN A 268 -8.75 11.07 0.10
CA GLN A 268 -9.59 11.59 1.18
C GLN A 268 -8.77 11.71 2.46
N ASP A 269 -9.08 12.67 3.31
CA ASP A 269 -8.40 12.84 4.60
C ASP A 269 -8.93 11.87 5.66
N SER A 270 -10.20 11.46 5.54
CA SER A 270 -10.83 10.46 6.40
C SER A 270 -11.95 9.69 5.69
N GLU A 271 -12.32 8.56 6.25
CA GLU A 271 -13.47 7.79 5.79
C GLU A 271 -14.80 8.53 6.00
N ASP A 272 -14.89 9.32 7.08
CA ASP A 272 -16.09 10.12 7.37
C ASP A 272 -16.44 11.09 6.24
N GLU A 273 -15.45 11.60 5.50
CA GLU A 273 -15.68 12.46 4.34
C GLU A 273 -16.37 11.73 3.19
N VAL A 274 -16.22 10.40 3.10
CA VAL A 274 -16.94 9.59 2.11
C VAL A 274 -18.41 9.49 2.47
N TRP A 275 -18.69 9.21 3.75
CA TRP A 275 -20.07 9.04 4.22
C TRP A 275 -20.87 10.34 4.29
N ASN A 276 -20.21 11.46 4.53
CA ASN A 276 -20.81 12.79 4.66
C ASN A 276 -20.67 13.63 3.38
N GLY A 277 -19.92 13.14 2.38
CA GLY A 277 -19.70 13.83 1.10
C GLY A 277 -20.94 13.85 0.22
N ASN A 278 -21.11 14.93 -0.54
CA ASN A 278 -22.18 15.13 -1.51
C ASN A 278 -21.81 16.22 -2.53
N ARG A 279 -22.75 16.58 -3.42
CA ARG A 279 -22.54 17.65 -4.42
C ARG A 279 -22.34 19.04 -3.83
N GLU A 280 -22.98 19.33 -2.71
CA GLU A 280 -22.98 20.67 -2.12
C GLU A 280 -21.65 20.94 -1.42
N ASN A 281 -21.19 20.00 -0.57
CA ASN A 281 -19.94 20.15 0.16
C ASN A 281 -18.69 19.75 -0.64
N LYS A 282 -18.85 19.08 -1.79
CA LYS A 282 -17.76 18.69 -2.70
C LYS A 282 -16.64 17.85 -2.08
N LEU A 283 -16.81 17.24 -0.90
CA LEU A 283 -15.75 16.48 -0.21
C LEU A 283 -15.15 15.38 -1.09
N TRP A 284 -15.97 14.71 -1.91
CA TRP A 284 -15.53 13.63 -2.79
C TRP A 284 -14.55 14.08 -3.89
N THR A 285 -14.47 15.40 -4.17
CA THR A 285 -13.52 15.91 -5.17
C THR A 285 -12.06 15.78 -4.72
N LYS A 286 -11.80 15.63 -3.40
CA LYS A 286 -10.44 15.47 -2.87
C LYS A 286 -9.69 14.29 -3.51
N SER A 287 -10.36 13.16 -3.71
CA SER A 287 -9.80 11.99 -4.42
C SER A 287 -10.27 11.89 -5.87
N ASN A 288 -11.27 12.67 -6.28
CA ASN A 288 -11.89 12.63 -7.59
C ASN A 288 -11.91 14.02 -8.27
N PRO A 289 -10.76 14.54 -8.72
CA PRO A 289 -10.68 15.91 -9.25
C PRO A 289 -11.42 16.13 -10.58
N THR A 290 -11.96 15.08 -11.22
CA THR A 290 -12.80 15.20 -12.43
C THR A 290 -14.29 15.07 -12.15
N LEU A 291 -14.68 15.00 -10.87
CA LEU A 291 -16.05 14.78 -10.45
C LEU A 291 -16.94 15.98 -10.84
N GLY A 292 -18.06 15.69 -11.47
CA GLY A 292 -18.98 16.71 -12.01
C GLY A 292 -18.70 17.09 -13.47
N GLU A 293 -17.46 16.95 -13.95
CA GLU A 293 -17.11 17.23 -15.35
C GLU A 293 -17.02 15.95 -16.20
N ILE A 294 -16.31 14.95 -15.72
CA ILE A 294 -16.10 13.67 -16.42
C ILE A 294 -16.69 12.51 -15.63
N LYS A 295 -16.27 12.32 -14.38
CA LYS A 295 -16.87 11.36 -13.46
C LYS A 295 -18.16 11.96 -12.90
N LYS A 296 -19.24 11.19 -12.90
CA LYS A 296 -20.58 11.68 -12.53
C LYS A 296 -20.82 11.49 -11.02
N TYR A 297 -21.49 12.47 -10.39
CA TYR A 297 -21.91 12.37 -9.00
C TYR A 297 -22.88 11.21 -8.77
N GLU A 298 -23.85 11.01 -9.69
CA GLU A 298 -24.84 9.93 -9.60
C GLU A 298 -24.19 8.55 -9.48
N TYR A 299 -23.05 8.36 -10.15
CA TYR A 299 -22.29 7.11 -10.05
C TYR A 299 -21.72 6.91 -8.64
N LEU A 300 -21.08 7.94 -8.07
CA LEU A 300 -20.51 7.83 -6.73
C LEU A 300 -21.58 7.74 -5.65
N GLU A 301 -22.67 8.49 -5.77
CA GLU A 301 -23.83 8.42 -4.88
C GLU A 301 -24.34 6.96 -4.78
N MET A 302 -24.57 6.33 -5.94
CA MET A 302 -24.97 4.92 -5.99
C MET A 302 -23.94 3.98 -5.38
N GLN A 303 -22.64 4.19 -5.63
CA GLN A 303 -21.58 3.36 -5.06
C GLN A 303 -21.50 3.51 -3.52
N VAL A 304 -21.62 4.73 -3.00
CA VAL A 304 -21.63 5.00 -1.57
C VAL A 304 -22.85 4.38 -0.90
N ASP A 305 -24.03 4.42 -1.53
CA ASP A 305 -25.24 3.78 -1.00
C ASP A 305 -25.11 2.25 -0.94
N LEU A 306 -24.50 1.62 -1.96
CA LEU A 306 -24.20 0.19 -1.95
C LEU A 306 -23.17 -0.14 -0.84
N ALA A 307 -22.15 0.70 -0.69
CA ALA A 307 -21.11 0.53 0.32
C ALA A 307 -21.65 0.63 1.77
N ARG A 308 -22.74 1.35 2.00
CA ARG A 308 -23.42 1.40 3.31
C ARG A 308 -24.14 0.08 3.66
N GLN A 309 -24.51 -0.71 2.65
CA GLN A 309 -25.30 -1.94 2.81
C GLN A 309 -24.45 -3.21 2.79
N SER A 310 -23.25 -3.15 2.23
CA SER A 310 -22.40 -4.32 1.97
C SER A 310 -20.96 -4.05 2.39
N LYS A 311 -20.40 -4.88 3.27
CA LYS A 311 -18.99 -4.81 3.70
C LYS A 311 -18.03 -4.92 2.49
N THR A 312 -18.33 -5.82 1.55
CA THR A 312 -17.52 -6.02 0.34
C THR A 312 -17.50 -4.78 -0.54
N ASP A 313 -18.69 -4.19 -0.80
CA ASP A 313 -18.79 -2.97 -1.61
C ASP A 313 -18.14 -1.78 -0.90
N ARG A 314 -18.28 -1.67 0.43
CA ARG A 314 -17.62 -0.64 1.24
C ARG A 314 -16.10 -0.66 1.03
N ILE A 315 -15.47 -1.81 1.22
CA ILE A 315 -14.02 -1.98 1.06
C ILE A 315 -13.58 -1.61 -0.36
N PHE A 316 -14.34 -2.07 -1.37
CA PHE A 316 -14.03 -1.79 -2.76
C PHE A 316 -14.16 -0.30 -3.09
N VAL A 317 -15.24 0.36 -2.67
CA VAL A 317 -15.53 1.78 -2.93
C VAL A 317 -14.50 2.67 -2.24
N LEU A 318 -14.22 2.43 -0.95
CA LEU A 318 -13.22 3.19 -0.21
C LEU A 318 -11.84 3.12 -0.87
N CYS A 319 -11.42 1.91 -1.27
CA CYS A 319 -10.13 1.71 -1.90
C CYS A 319 -10.07 2.31 -3.31
N LYS A 320 -11.01 1.97 -4.19
CA LYS A 320 -10.90 2.25 -5.63
C LYS A 320 -11.49 3.60 -6.05
N ASP A 321 -12.51 4.08 -5.35
CA ASP A 321 -13.16 5.34 -5.68
C ASP A 321 -12.73 6.52 -4.80
N PHE A 322 -12.11 6.24 -3.64
CA PHE A 322 -11.70 7.28 -2.69
C PHE A 322 -10.23 7.23 -2.27
N ASN A 323 -9.44 6.26 -2.75
CA ASN A 323 -8.03 6.07 -2.41
C ASN A 323 -7.77 5.97 -0.89
N ILE A 324 -8.69 5.35 -0.17
CA ILE A 324 -8.51 4.99 1.24
C ILE A 324 -8.06 3.53 1.29
N HIS A 325 -6.87 3.27 1.79
CA HIS A 325 -6.32 1.92 1.84
C HIS A 325 -7.20 0.99 2.68
N GLN A 326 -7.54 -0.16 2.13
CA GLN A 326 -8.38 -1.18 2.75
C GLN A 326 -7.72 -2.56 2.58
N ASN A 327 -7.99 -3.47 3.51
CA ASN A 327 -7.69 -4.89 3.29
C ASN A 327 -8.56 -5.45 2.16
N THR A 328 -8.22 -6.64 1.67
CA THR A 328 -9.05 -7.31 0.66
C THR A 328 -10.48 -7.52 1.17
N ALA A 329 -11.44 -7.61 0.27
CA ALA A 329 -12.84 -7.87 0.62
C ALA A 329 -13.05 -9.18 1.40
N GLU A 330 -12.11 -10.13 1.28
CA GLU A 330 -12.10 -11.42 2.00
C GLU A 330 -11.39 -11.32 3.36
N ALA A 331 -10.78 -10.18 3.71
CA ALA A 331 -10.07 -10.03 4.96
C ALA A 331 -11.02 -10.13 6.18
N TRP A 332 -10.52 -10.75 7.25
CA TRP A 332 -11.23 -10.89 8.51
C TRP A 332 -11.54 -9.54 9.17
N LEU A 333 -10.52 -8.68 9.30
CA LEU A 333 -10.61 -7.37 9.94
C LEU A 333 -10.38 -6.24 8.96
N ARG A 334 -10.96 -5.06 9.22
CA ARG A 334 -10.60 -3.83 8.51
C ARG A 334 -9.24 -3.36 9.01
N ARG A 335 -8.44 -2.82 8.11
CA ARG A 335 -7.09 -2.34 8.47
C ARG A 335 -7.11 -1.25 9.55
N GLU A 336 -8.09 -0.35 9.49
CA GLU A 336 -8.27 0.74 10.45
C GLU A 336 -8.54 0.27 11.88
N ASP A 337 -9.11 -0.94 12.05
CA ASP A 337 -9.48 -1.45 13.37
C ASP A 337 -8.24 -1.83 14.21
N TYR A 338 -7.10 -2.19 13.57
CA TYR A 338 -5.92 -2.68 14.27
C TYR A 338 -4.61 -1.94 13.95
N ILE A 339 -4.53 -1.11 12.89
CA ILE A 339 -3.26 -0.53 12.46
C ILE A 339 -2.67 0.44 13.51
N ASP A 340 -3.53 1.17 14.21
CA ASP A 340 -3.16 2.18 15.20
C ASP A 340 -3.17 1.65 16.65
N ILE A 341 -3.26 0.32 16.83
CA ILE A 341 -3.14 -0.28 18.16
C ILE A 341 -1.75 0.05 18.73
N GLY A 342 -1.76 0.73 19.88
CA GLY A 342 -0.56 1.17 20.56
C GLY A 342 0.26 0.04 21.19
N ASP A 343 1.48 0.34 21.56
CA ASP A 343 2.40 -0.56 22.27
C ASP A 343 2.32 -0.37 23.78
N PHE A 344 3.02 -1.21 24.56
CA PHE A 344 3.15 -1.13 26.01
C PHE A 344 4.54 -1.58 26.45
N ASP A 345 5.00 -1.14 27.63
CA ASP A 345 6.25 -1.67 28.20
C ASP A 345 5.95 -2.93 29.01
N ILE A 346 6.54 -4.05 28.61
CA ILE A 346 6.41 -5.35 29.28
C ILE A 346 6.87 -5.29 30.75
N LYS A 347 7.73 -4.35 31.10
CA LYS A 347 8.23 -4.15 32.47
C LYS A 347 7.14 -3.72 33.43
N ASP A 348 6.08 -3.08 32.95
CA ASP A 348 4.92 -2.66 33.76
C ASP A 348 4.06 -3.84 34.26
N PHE A 349 4.40 -5.04 33.78
CA PHE A 349 3.70 -6.29 34.07
C PHE A 349 4.56 -7.30 34.83
N GLN A 350 5.60 -6.83 35.53
CA GLN A 350 6.45 -7.71 36.35
C GLN A 350 5.61 -8.50 37.36
N GLY A 351 5.85 -9.81 37.43
CA GLY A 351 5.18 -10.74 38.34
C GLY A 351 3.74 -11.06 37.97
N SER A 352 3.26 -10.61 36.79
CA SER A 352 1.90 -10.90 36.32
C SER A 352 1.76 -12.34 35.86
N LEU A 353 0.52 -12.88 35.99
CA LEU A 353 0.13 -14.09 35.29
C LEU A 353 -0.20 -13.76 33.82
N ALA A 354 0.12 -14.65 32.92
CA ALA A 354 -0.18 -14.56 31.51
C ALA A 354 -0.80 -15.87 31.01
N ILE A 355 -1.56 -15.80 29.92
CA ILE A 355 -1.96 -16.96 29.12
C ILE A 355 -1.07 -17.01 27.89
N GLY A 356 -0.70 -18.23 27.48
CA GLY A 356 0.09 -18.45 26.26
C GLY A 356 -0.77 -18.99 25.11
N GLY A 357 -0.37 -18.68 23.88
CA GLY A 357 -0.87 -19.31 22.66
C GLY A 357 0.29 -19.56 21.71
N VAL A 358 0.30 -20.71 21.04
CA VAL A 358 1.41 -21.10 20.16
C VAL A 358 0.91 -21.74 18.88
N ASP A 359 1.42 -21.27 17.76
CA ASP A 359 1.28 -21.88 16.44
C ASP A 359 2.67 -22.28 15.92
N ILE A 360 2.92 -23.59 15.82
CA ILE A 360 4.24 -24.15 15.50
C ILE A 360 4.25 -24.66 14.06
N ALA A 361 5.17 -24.12 13.25
CA ALA A 361 5.46 -24.60 11.91
C ALA A 361 6.84 -25.29 11.86
N GLU A 362 6.95 -26.38 11.12
CA GLU A 362 8.20 -27.12 10.99
C GLU A 362 9.12 -26.51 9.92
N THR A 363 8.60 -26.20 8.75
CA THR A 363 9.43 -25.89 7.57
C THR A 363 9.00 -24.73 6.70
N THR A 364 7.70 -24.43 6.60
CA THR A 364 7.18 -23.52 5.54
C THR A 364 6.50 -22.27 6.04
N ASP A 365 6.01 -22.25 7.25
CA ASP A 365 5.30 -21.12 7.84
C ASP A 365 6.14 -20.50 8.98
N LEU A 366 5.73 -19.33 9.47
CA LEU A 366 6.31 -18.73 10.66
C LEU A 366 5.87 -19.53 11.90
N THR A 367 6.77 -19.70 12.85
CA THR A 367 6.35 -20.12 14.19
C THR A 367 6.06 -18.86 15.00
N CYS A 368 4.94 -18.85 15.70
CA CYS A 368 4.54 -17.72 16.54
C CYS A 368 4.16 -18.18 17.95
N ALA A 369 4.61 -17.44 18.95
CA ALA A 369 4.18 -17.56 20.34
C ALA A 369 3.64 -16.22 20.83
N THR A 370 2.56 -16.28 21.60
CA THR A 370 1.84 -15.15 22.15
C THR A 370 1.75 -15.28 23.69
N ILE A 371 1.98 -14.18 24.41
CA ILE A 371 1.45 -14.01 25.76
C ILE A 371 0.32 -12.99 25.77
N LEU A 372 -0.71 -13.28 26.54
CA LEU A 372 -1.85 -12.41 26.78
C LEU A 372 -1.94 -12.14 28.28
N ILE A 373 -1.88 -10.87 28.66
CA ILE A 373 -2.00 -10.39 30.04
C ILE A 373 -3.26 -9.52 30.12
N THR A 374 -4.06 -9.71 31.16
CA THR A 374 -5.25 -8.89 31.42
C THR A 374 -5.03 -7.95 32.59
N LYS A 375 -5.38 -6.67 32.42
CA LYS A 375 -5.32 -5.65 33.47
C LYS A 375 -6.30 -4.53 33.15
N ASN A 376 -7.15 -4.16 34.10
CA ASN A 376 -8.10 -3.05 33.97
C ASN A 376 -9.00 -3.14 32.71
N ASP A 377 -9.60 -4.29 32.46
CA ASP A 377 -10.45 -4.59 31.29
C ASP A 377 -9.74 -4.44 29.93
N LYS A 378 -8.42 -4.34 29.92
CA LYS A 378 -7.58 -4.33 28.71
C LYS A 378 -6.77 -5.60 28.60
N LYS A 379 -6.42 -5.93 27.37
CA LYS A 379 -5.59 -7.07 27.01
C LYS A 379 -4.30 -6.61 26.38
N TYR A 380 -3.19 -7.07 26.93
CA TYR A 380 -1.84 -6.73 26.52
C TYR A 380 -1.22 -7.97 25.87
N ILE A 381 -0.91 -7.85 24.60
CA ILE A 381 -0.44 -8.94 23.76
C ILE A 381 1.01 -8.71 23.43
N LYS A 382 1.86 -9.68 23.67
CA LYS A 382 3.22 -9.69 23.17
C LYS A 382 3.48 -10.99 22.45
N THR A 383 3.91 -10.86 21.20
CA THR A 383 4.25 -11.99 20.34
C THR A 383 5.75 -12.07 20.10
N MET A 384 6.21 -13.26 19.77
CA MET A 384 7.56 -13.54 19.28
C MET A 384 7.45 -14.53 18.13
N TYR A 385 8.23 -14.28 17.10
CA TYR A 385 8.28 -15.12 15.93
C TYR A 385 9.65 -15.77 15.75
N TRP A 386 9.66 -16.89 15.04
CA TRP A 386 10.89 -17.58 14.64
C TRP A 386 10.82 -17.93 13.16
N ILE A 387 11.98 -17.77 12.49
CA ILE A 387 12.12 -18.10 11.07
C ILE A 387 13.46 -18.80 10.82
N PRO A 388 13.50 -19.92 10.08
CA PRO A 388 14.76 -20.51 9.63
C PRO A 388 15.50 -19.60 8.65
N THR A 389 16.84 -19.52 8.75
CA THR A 389 17.70 -18.69 7.88
C THR A 389 17.37 -18.88 6.38
N LYS A 390 17.13 -20.12 5.96
CA LYS A 390 16.82 -20.44 4.56
C LYS A 390 15.54 -19.75 4.03
N LYS A 391 14.61 -19.40 4.93
CA LYS A 391 13.34 -18.76 4.59
C LYS A 391 13.43 -17.24 4.42
N LEU A 392 14.49 -16.61 4.89
CA LEU A 392 14.65 -15.16 4.84
C LEU A 392 14.69 -14.60 3.41
N GLU A 393 15.00 -15.43 2.43
CA GLU A 393 15.11 -15.08 1.02
C GLU A 393 14.01 -15.72 0.16
N ASP A 394 12.94 -16.20 0.80
CA ASP A 394 11.80 -16.78 0.09
C ASP A 394 11.06 -15.69 -0.70
N ASN A 395 11.18 -15.75 -2.03
CA ASN A 395 10.62 -14.76 -2.93
C ASN A 395 9.08 -14.70 -2.84
N ASP A 396 8.41 -15.79 -2.53
CA ASP A 396 6.96 -15.82 -2.43
C ASP A 396 6.48 -15.06 -1.20
N ASP A 397 7.14 -15.23 -0.05
CA ASP A 397 6.82 -14.52 1.18
C ASP A 397 7.14 -13.02 1.06
N ILE A 398 8.30 -12.67 0.49
CA ILE A 398 8.69 -11.28 0.23
C ILE A 398 7.69 -10.63 -0.74
N THR A 399 7.28 -11.34 -1.76
CA THR A 399 6.26 -10.90 -2.71
C THR A 399 4.88 -10.71 -2.05
N ALA A 400 4.62 -11.45 -0.98
CA ALA A 400 3.42 -11.30 -0.14
C ALA A 400 3.54 -10.15 0.89
N GLY A 401 4.64 -9.39 0.87
CA GLY A 401 4.87 -8.22 1.72
C GLY A 401 5.58 -8.51 3.04
N ALA A 402 6.24 -9.67 3.19
CA ALA A 402 7.04 -9.96 4.36
C ALA A 402 8.33 -9.12 4.39
N LYS A 403 8.62 -8.50 5.54
CA LYS A 403 9.81 -7.67 5.78
C LYS A 403 10.71 -8.30 6.84
N TYR A 404 11.07 -9.56 6.65
CA TYR A 404 11.73 -10.39 7.66
C TYR A 404 12.97 -9.74 8.26
N ARG A 405 13.87 -9.15 7.45
CA ARG A 405 15.09 -8.50 7.95
C ARG A 405 14.77 -7.28 8.82
N GLU A 406 13.85 -6.41 8.39
CA GLU A 406 13.39 -5.27 9.18
C GLU A 406 12.78 -5.73 10.52
N TRP A 407 12.00 -6.80 10.51
CA TRP A 407 11.36 -7.32 11.71
C TRP A 407 12.31 -8.05 12.65
N ILE A 408 13.38 -8.64 12.12
CA ILE A 408 14.50 -9.19 12.93
C ILE A 408 15.25 -8.05 13.62
N ASP A 409 15.58 -6.97 12.89
CA ASP A 409 16.27 -5.80 13.44
C ASP A 409 15.45 -5.11 14.55
N LYS A 410 14.12 -5.13 14.44
CA LYS A 410 13.18 -4.64 15.47
C LYS A 410 13.01 -5.63 16.65
N GLY A 411 13.52 -6.83 16.56
CA GLY A 411 13.41 -7.85 17.60
C GLY A 411 12.05 -8.55 17.67
N TYR A 412 11.23 -8.46 16.63
CA TYR A 412 9.95 -9.16 16.54
C TYR A 412 10.10 -10.61 16.10
N ILE A 413 11.15 -10.90 15.32
CA ILE A 413 11.46 -12.24 14.79
C ILE A 413 12.85 -12.65 15.27
N ARG A 414 13.01 -13.90 15.66
CA ARG A 414 14.30 -14.56 15.93
C ARG A 414 14.68 -15.45 14.75
N GLU A 415 15.85 -15.23 14.20
CA GLU A 415 16.43 -16.09 13.17
C GLU A 415 16.93 -17.40 13.81
N VAL A 416 16.56 -18.54 13.21
CA VAL A 416 17.03 -19.86 13.60
C VAL A 416 17.96 -20.41 12.53
N GLN A 417 19.19 -20.73 12.92
CA GLN A 417 20.19 -21.27 12.00
C GLN A 417 19.77 -22.61 11.42
N GLY A 418 19.83 -22.74 10.09
CA GLY A 418 19.49 -23.96 9.37
C GLY A 418 18.16 -23.93 8.63
N ASN A 419 17.60 -25.11 8.41
CA ASN A 419 16.41 -25.32 7.56
C ASN A 419 15.12 -25.59 8.36
N PHE A 420 15.24 -25.88 9.65
CA PHE A 420 14.14 -26.33 10.49
C PHE A 420 14.03 -25.50 11.76
N MET A 421 12.80 -25.25 12.17
CA MET A 421 12.50 -24.68 13.48
C MET A 421 12.63 -25.76 14.55
N ARG A 422 13.20 -25.38 15.72
CA ARG A 422 13.20 -26.23 16.92
C ARG A 422 12.09 -25.78 17.86
N PRO A 423 11.04 -26.57 18.06
CA PRO A 423 9.91 -26.20 18.91
C PRO A 423 10.29 -25.90 20.36
N SER A 424 11.37 -26.47 20.89
CA SER A 424 11.90 -26.15 22.23
C SER A 424 12.26 -24.67 22.42
N LEU A 425 12.70 -23.96 21.37
CA LEU A 425 13.01 -22.53 21.44
C LEU A 425 11.79 -21.67 21.81
N VAL A 426 10.60 -22.14 21.51
CA VAL A 426 9.34 -21.49 21.90
C VAL A 426 9.15 -21.56 23.41
N ALA A 427 9.35 -22.74 24.00
CA ALA A 427 9.29 -22.94 25.45
C ALA A 427 10.36 -22.13 26.18
N ASP A 428 11.58 -22.06 25.61
CA ASP A 428 12.67 -21.26 26.15
C ASP A 428 12.28 -19.78 26.23
N TRP A 429 11.56 -19.23 25.25
CA TRP A 429 11.09 -17.84 25.29
C TRP A 429 10.09 -17.56 26.41
N PHE A 430 9.14 -18.46 26.68
CA PHE A 430 8.25 -18.32 27.83
C PHE A 430 9.02 -18.34 29.15
N TYR A 431 10.04 -19.20 29.25
CA TYR A 431 10.92 -19.25 30.41
C TYR A 431 11.79 -18.01 30.55
N GLU A 432 12.28 -17.42 29.46
CA GLU A 432 12.97 -16.12 29.45
C GLU A 432 12.08 -15.01 30.03
N LEU A 433 10.81 -14.92 29.60
CA LEU A 433 9.87 -13.93 30.15
C LEU A 433 9.68 -14.08 31.66
N TYR A 434 9.62 -15.32 32.14
CA TYR A 434 9.58 -15.58 33.58
C TYR A 434 10.87 -15.15 34.28
N LYS A 435 12.03 -15.48 33.74
CA LYS A 435 13.34 -15.15 34.34
C LYS A 435 13.63 -13.65 34.36
N ILE A 436 13.27 -12.94 33.31
CA ILE A 436 13.61 -11.52 33.14
C ILE A 436 12.58 -10.62 33.83
N TYR A 437 11.31 -10.93 33.66
CA TYR A 437 10.20 -10.08 34.12
C TYR A 437 9.33 -10.71 35.21
N GLY A 438 9.57 -11.96 35.62
CA GLY A 438 8.71 -12.68 36.53
C GLY A 438 7.31 -12.99 35.96
N ILE A 439 7.09 -12.77 34.66
CA ILE A 439 5.81 -13.04 34.01
C ILE A 439 5.64 -14.55 33.89
N ARG A 440 4.64 -15.09 34.57
CA ARG A 440 4.42 -16.53 34.63
C ARG A 440 3.28 -16.94 33.71
N PRO A 441 3.54 -17.76 32.67
CA PRO A 441 2.45 -18.40 31.94
C PRO A 441 1.68 -19.32 32.90
N TYR A 442 0.37 -19.06 33.04
CA TYR A 442 -0.51 -19.95 33.81
C TYR A 442 -0.70 -21.24 33.04
N LYS A 443 -1.06 -21.12 31.76
CA LYS A 443 -1.22 -22.22 30.83
C LYS A 443 -0.95 -21.76 29.40
N ILE A 444 -0.46 -22.63 28.54
CA ILE A 444 -0.16 -22.35 27.15
C ILE A 444 -0.99 -23.26 26.23
N GLY A 445 -1.88 -22.67 25.44
CA GLY A 445 -2.59 -23.35 24.36
C GLY A 445 -1.68 -23.60 23.16
N TYR A 446 -1.76 -24.77 22.53
CA TYR A 446 -0.98 -25.11 21.34
C TYR A 446 -1.79 -25.96 20.34
N ASP A 447 -1.43 -25.89 19.03
CA ASP A 447 -1.98 -26.80 18.01
C ASP A 447 -1.24 -28.15 18.01
N VAL A 448 -1.92 -29.20 17.59
CA VAL A 448 -1.44 -30.60 17.64
C VAL A 448 -0.17 -30.84 16.79
N ARG A 449 0.08 -30.02 15.79
CA ARG A 449 1.17 -30.24 14.84
C ARG A 449 2.54 -29.88 15.47
N PHE A 450 3.52 -30.79 15.35
CA PHE A 450 4.92 -30.60 15.73
C PHE A 450 5.19 -30.18 17.19
N ALA A 451 4.24 -30.38 18.12
CA ALA A 451 4.32 -29.86 19.48
C ALA A 451 5.10 -30.74 20.48
N ASN A 452 5.51 -31.97 20.14
CA ASN A 452 6.10 -32.90 21.12
C ASN A 452 7.35 -32.34 21.83
N GLU A 453 8.30 -31.75 21.08
CA GLU A 453 9.51 -31.16 21.65
C GLU A 453 9.20 -29.92 22.51
N PHE A 454 8.21 -29.12 22.09
CA PHE A 454 7.72 -27.97 22.85
C PHE A 454 7.11 -28.41 24.18
N ILE A 455 6.24 -29.42 24.17
CA ILE A 455 5.57 -29.94 25.36
C ILE A 455 6.61 -30.48 26.36
N ALA A 456 7.52 -31.34 25.91
CA ALA A 456 8.57 -31.88 26.77
C ALA A 456 9.42 -30.77 27.42
N ARG A 457 9.73 -29.71 26.66
CA ARG A 457 10.49 -28.58 27.19
C ARG A 457 9.69 -27.73 28.16
N CYS A 458 8.36 -27.55 27.95
CA CYS A 458 7.46 -26.91 28.91
C CYS A 458 7.37 -27.68 30.22
N GLU A 459 7.29 -29.03 30.16
CA GLU A 459 7.30 -29.90 31.34
C GLU A 459 8.57 -29.72 32.18
N GLU A 460 9.74 -29.60 31.54
CA GLU A 460 11.01 -29.31 32.26
C GLU A 460 10.97 -27.99 33.00
N TYR A 461 10.22 -27.00 32.50
CA TYR A 461 10.04 -25.67 33.11
C TYR A 461 8.84 -25.58 34.07
N ASN A 462 8.10 -26.67 34.31
CA ASN A 462 6.83 -26.72 35.05
C ASN A 462 5.79 -25.72 34.51
N ILE A 463 5.67 -25.64 33.19
CA ILE A 463 4.66 -24.84 32.49
C ILE A 463 3.58 -25.79 31.97
N GLU A 464 2.34 -25.55 32.37
CA GLU A 464 1.20 -26.32 31.87
C GLU A 464 0.87 -25.97 30.42
N THR A 465 0.54 -26.99 29.64
CA THR A 465 0.15 -26.85 28.23
C THR A 465 -1.20 -27.52 27.96
N GLU A 466 -2.00 -26.95 27.05
CA GLU A 466 -3.29 -27.52 26.66
C GLU A 466 -3.43 -27.55 25.15
N LEU A 467 -3.92 -28.70 24.63
CA LEU A 467 -4.18 -28.87 23.19
C LEU A 467 -5.43 -28.11 22.77
N ILE A 468 -5.27 -27.20 21.80
CA ILE A 468 -6.35 -26.42 21.19
C ILE A 468 -6.52 -26.87 19.74
N TYR A 469 -7.62 -27.54 19.45
CA TYR A 469 -7.90 -27.98 18.08
C TYR A 469 -8.32 -26.80 17.20
N GLN A 470 -7.65 -26.64 16.06
CA GLN A 470 -7.99 -25.66 15.01
C GLN A 470 -9.26 -26.10 14.26
N LYS A 471 -10.40 -26.07 14.94
CA LYS A 471 -11.72 -26.42 14.39
C LYS A 471 -12.71 -25.27 14.59
N PRO A 472 -13.61 -25.01 13.63
CA PRO A 472 -14.54 -23.89 13.72
C PRO A 472 -15.29 -23.81 15.06
N TYR A 473 -15.84 -24.94 15.52
CA TYR A 473 -16.62 -24.97 16.78
C TYR A 473 -15.78 -24.76 18.05
N VAL A 474 -14.45 -24.92 17.99
CA VAL A 474 -13.54 -24.62 19.10
C VAL A 474 -13.14 -23.16 19.07
N MET A 475 -12.67 -22.69 17.91
CA MET A 475 -12.03 -21.37 17.76
C MET A 475 -13.01 -20.21 17.63
N SER A 476 -14.26 -20.46 17.19
CA SER A 476 -15.22 -19.40 16.89
C SER A 476 -15.46 -18.44 18.04
N GLY A 477 -15.59 -18.95 19.28
CA GLY A 477 -15.80 -18.11 20.46
C GLY A 477 -14.61 -17.19 20.77
N ALA A 478 -13.41 -17.72 20.64
CA ALA A 478 -12.16 -16.96 20.85
C ALA A 478 -11.96 -15.88 19.76
N ILE A 479 -12.22 -16.23 18.50
CA ILE A 479 -12.13 -15.30 17.37
C ILE A 479 -13.13 -14.15 17.54
N SER A 480 -14.38 -14.45 17.92
CA SER A 480 -15.40 -13.41 18.17
C SER A 480 -15.04 -12.52 19.36
N MET A 481 -14.43 -13.08 20.41
CA MET A 481 -13.95 -12.30 21.55
C MET A 481 -12.79 -11.37 21.16
N LEU A 482 -11.83 -11.87 20.38
CA LEU A 482 -10.71 -11.09 19.87
C LEU A 482 -11.20 -9.94 18.97
N GLU A 483 -12.15 -10.20 18.07
CA GLU A 483 -12.78 -9.21 17.21
C GLU A 483 -13.47 -8.10 18.04
N ALA A 484 -14.26 -8.48 19.05
CA ALA A 484 -14.94 -7.52 19.94
C ALA A 484 -13.96 -6.66 20.75
N ASP A 485 -12.83 -7.22 21.19
CA ASP A 485 -11.82 -6.47 21.93
C ASP A 485 -11.02 -5.52 21.03
N ILE A 486 -10.82 -5.87 19.76
CA ILE A 486 -10.24 -4.98 18.74
C ILE A 486 -11.19 -3.80 18.49
N ASP A 487 -12.46 -4.09 18.19
CA ASP A 487 -13.50 -3.07 17.94
C ASP A 487 -13.68 -2.11 19.13
N SER A 488 -13.59 -2.63 20.35
CA SER A 488 -13.69 -1.87 21.59
C SER A 488 -12.39 -1.17 22.00
N LYS A 489 -11.31 -1.28 21.20
CA LYS A 489 -9.97 -0.72 21.48
C LYS A 489 -9.38 -1.17 22.82
N LYS A 490 -9.64 -2.40 23.21
CA LYS A 490 -9.17 -3.00 24.48
C LYS A 490 -7.81 -3.68 24.35
N ILE A 491 -7.26 -3.80 23.14
CA ILE A 491 -5.98 -4.48 22.86
C ILE A 491 -4.84 -3.47 22.77
N LEU A 492 -3.68 -3.85 23.31
CA LEU A 492 -2.39 -3.18 23.14
C LEU A 492 -1.29 -4.19 22.82
N GLY A 493 -0.24 -3.74 22.12
CA GLY A 493 1.01 -4.49 21.92
C GLY A 493 1.10 -5.27 20.61
N LEU A 494 0.23 -5.02 19.63
CA LEU A 494 0.39 -5.62 18.30
C LEU A 494 1.58 -5.02 17.57
N ASN A 495 2.56 -5.85 17.24
CA ASN A 495 3.71 -5.45 16.42
C ASN A 495 3.41 -5.51 14.91
N ASP A 496 4.37 -5.10 14.08
CA ASP A 496 4.19 -5.03 12.62
C ASP A 496 3.91 -6.41 11.98
N VAL A 497 4.46 -7.50 12.55
CA VAL A 497 4.24 -8.86 12.06
C VAL A 497 2.80 -9.31 12.36
N ASP A 498 2.30 -9.00 13.56
CA ASP A 498 0.91 -9.29 13.94
C ASP A 498 -0.05 -8.57 13.00
N LYS A 499 0.19 -7.28 12.77
CA LYS A 499 -0.62 -6.44 11.85
C LYS A 499 -0.60 -6.97 10.43
N TRP A 500 0.56 -7.44 9.95
CA TRP A 500 0.66 -8.10 8.65
C TRP A 500 -0.11 -9.43 8.61
N CYS A 501 0.00 -10.27 9.63
CA CYS A 501 -0.76 -11.52 9.73
C CYS A 501 -2.28 -11.28 9.77
N PHE A 502 -2.75 -10.25 10.47
CA PHE A 502 -4.16 -9.87 10.52
C PHE A 502 -4.69 -9.46 9.15
N GLY A 503 -3.90 -8.67 8.40
CA GLY A 503 -4.24 -8.27 7.04
C GLY A 503 -4.29 -9.41 6.02
N ASN A 504 -3.68 -10.57 6.35
CA ASN A 504 -3.65 -11.76 5.52
C ASN A 504 -4.71 -12.81 5.89
N ALA A 505 -5.36 -12.65 7.05
CA ALA A 505 -6.35 -13.58 7.54
C ALA A 505 -7.74 -13.31 6.93
N SER A 506 -8.45 -14.36 6.62
CA SER A 506 -9.88 -14.37 6.29
C SER A 506 -10.66 -15.17 7.33
N LEU A 507 -11.93 -14.84 7.53
CA LEU A 507 -12.83 -15.60 8.40
C LEU A 507 -13.75 -16.47 7.55
N THR A 508 -13.58 -17.78 7.65
CA THR A 508 -14.49 -18.75 7.02
C THR A 508 -15.52 -19.22 8.03
N ILE A 509 -16.79 -19.16 7.66
CA ILE A 509 -17.91 -19.59 8.52
C ILE A 509 -18.45 -20.91 7.98
N ASP A 510 -18.57 -21.92 8.84
CA ASP A 510 -19.14 -23.21 8.48
C ASP A 510 -20.68 -23.17 8.39
N ASN A 511 -21.30 -24.26 7.94
CA ASN A 511 -22.76 -24.38 7.78
C ASN A 511 -23.54 -24.28 9.11
N LYS A 512 -22.84 -24.30 10.26
CA LYS A 512 -23.43 -24.17 11.60
C LYS A 512 -23.21 -22.79 12.20
N GLY A 513 -22.56 -21.89 11.46
CA GLY A 513 -22.27 -20.52 11.89
C GLY A 513 -20.99 -20.37 12.71
N PHE A 514 -20.11 -21.38 12.79
CA PHE A 514 -18.84 -21.28 13.49
C PHE A 514 -17.73 -20.76 12.58
N GLY A 515 -16.94 -19.82 13.08
CA GLY A 515 -15.84 -19.15 12.36
C GLY A 515 -14.48 -19.80 12.60
N LEU A 516 -13.63 -19.82 11.57
CA LEU A 516 -12.22 -20.19 11.64
C LEU A 516 -11.39 -19.23 10.79
N LEU A 517 -10.20 -18.87 11.30
CA LEU A 517 -9.24 -18.07 10.53
C LEU A 517 -8.54 -18.93 9.50
N GLU A 518 -8.53 -18.48 8.25
CA GLU A 518 -7.86 -19.16 7.14
C GLU A 518 -7.06 -18.16 6.31
N LYS A 519 -6.10 -18.65 5.54
CA LYS A 519 -5.41 -17.82 4.53
C LYS A 519 -6.39 -17.42 3.44
N ILE A 520 -6.30 -16.19 2.94
CA ILE A 520 -7.12 -15.73 1.82
C ILE A 520 -6.89 -16.67 0.62
N LYS A 521 -7.98 -17.16 -0.01
CA LYS A 521 -7.91 -18.12 -1.11
C LYS A 521 -6.99 -17.68 -2.23
N GLY A 522 -6.16 -18.60 -2.71
CA GLY A 522 -5.19 -18.34 -3.77
C GLY A 522 -3.92 -17.57 -3.33
N GLN A 523 -3.75 -17.30 -2.04
CA GLN A 523 -2.64 -16.53 -1.49
C GLN A 523 -1.86 -17.34 -0.43
N ASN A 524 -1.42 -18.54 -0.78
CA ASN A 524 -0.73 -19.46 0.13
C ASN A 524 0.57 -18.91 0.75
N ALA A 525 1.22 -17.98 0.08
CA ALA A 525 2.42 -17.31 0.58
C ALA A 525 2.15 -16.31 1.72
N ARG A 526 0.90 -15.91 1.93
CA ARG A 526 0.53 -15.00 3.01
C ARG A 526 0.40 -15.74 4.31
N LYS A 527 1.15 -15.31 5.31
CA LYS A 527 1.17 -15.93 6.64
C LYS A 527 0.11 -15.32 7.54
N ILE A 528 -0.51 -16.17 8.36
CA ILE A 528 -1.52 -15.79 9.36
C ILE A 528 -1.17 -16.29 10.76
N ASP A 529 0.02 -16.84 10.93
CA ASP A 529 0.47 -17.57 12.11
C ASP A 529 0.34 -16.74 13.39
N GLY A 530 0.60 -15.42 13.29
CA GLY A 530 0.37 -14.49 14.42
C GLY A 530 -1.09 -14.35 14.80
N ALA A 531 -2.00 -14.25 13.82
CA ALA A 531 -3.43 -14.17 14.08
C ALA A 531 -3.95 -15.48 14.72
N VAL A 532 -3.44 -16.62 14.26
CA VAL A 532 -3.77 -17.95 14.80
C VAL A 532 -3.24 -18.10 16.22
N SER A 533 -1.97 -17.78 16.47
CA SER A 533 -1.35 -17.84 17.81
C SER A 533 -2.09 -16.98 18.83
N ILE A 534 -2.48 -15.74 18.45
CA ILE A 534 -3.28 -14.86 19.29
C ILE A 534 -4.66 -15.46 19.55
N ALA A 535 -5.33 -15.99 18.54
CA ALA A 535 -6.63 -16.64 18.69
C ALA A 535 -6.56 -17.88 19.61
N ILE A 536 -5.46 -18.66 19.56
CA ILE A 536 -5.21 -19.78 20.49
C ILE A 536 -5.07 -19.25 21.93
N ALA A 537 -4.32 -18.15 22.14
CA ALA A 537 -4.21 -17.53 23.46
C ALA A 537 -5.57 -17.04 23.97
N TYR A 538 -6.43 -16.51 23.10
CA TYR A 538 -7.80 -16.12 23.46
C TYR A 538 -8.68 -17.33 23.81
N GLU A 539 -8.54 -18.46 23.13
CA GLU A 539 -9.28 -19.69 23.47
C GLU A 539 -8.83 -20.23 24.82
N GLU A 540 -7.53 -20.26 25.09
CA GLU A 540 -7.01 -20.67 26.38
C GLU A 540 -7.45 -19.71 27.50
N PHE A 541 -7.43 -18.39 27.23
CA PHE A 541 -7.97 -17.37 28.15
C PHE A 541 -9.45 -17.63 28.44
N ARG A 542 -10.26 -17.88 27.42
CA ARG A 542 -11.69 -18.15 27.54
C ARG A 542 -12.00 -19.38 28.43
N ARG A 543 -11.18 -20.42 28.32
CA ARG A 543 -11.31 -21.64 29.14
C ARG A 543 -10.95 -21.41 30.62
N ASN A 544 -10.11 -20.44 30.91
CA ASN A 544 -9.60 -20.17 32.26
C ASN A 544 -10.06 -18.82 32.84
N MET A 545 -11.09 -18.19 32.28
CA MET A 545 -11.54 -16.86 32.62
C MET A 545 -11.92 -16.72 34.10
N ASP A 546 -12.64 -17.69 34.65
CA ASP A 546 -13.09 -17.68 36.03
C ASP A 546 -11.91 -17.68 37.03
N LEU A 547 -10.87 -18.43 36.75
CA LEU A 547 -9.66 -18.53 37.57
C LEU A 547 -8.81 -17.26 37.53
N LEU A 548 -8.80 -16.57 36.39
CA LEU A 548 -8.01 -15.34 36.21
C LEU A 548 -8.70 -14.13 36.81
N GLN A 549 -10.03 -14.08 36.88
CA GLN A 549 -10.80 -13.03 37.54
C GLN A 549 -10.65 -13.06 39.05
N ILE A 550 -10.64 -14.23 39.67
CA ILE A 550 -10.45 -14.40 41.14
C ILE A 550 -9.08 -13.83 41.57
N ASN A 551 -8.02 -14.01 40.78
CA ASN A 551 -6.68 -13.51 41.11
C ASN A 551 -6.52 -11.98 40.98
N THR A 552 -7.42 -11.29 40.28
CA THR A 552 -7.43 -9.82 40.18
C THR A 552 -8.19 -9.15 41.33
N GLU A 553 -9.16 -9.82 41.90
CA GLU A 553 -9.92 -9.32 43.08
C GLU A 553 -9.14 -9.45 44.40
N ASP A 554 -8.40 -10.53 44.60
CA ASP A 554 -7.60 -10.76 45.81
C ASP A 554 -6.38 -9.81 45.97
N LYS A 555 -5.87 -9.21 44.87
CA LYS A 555 -4.80 -8.21 44.94
C LYS A 555 -5.28 -6.80 45.24
N ASN A 556 -6.59 -6.54 45.10
CA ASN A 556 -7.21 -5.25 45.46
C ASN A 556 -7.78 -5.23 46.93
N ALA A 557 -7.68 -6.36 47.62
CA ALA A 557 -8.18 -6.51 49.02
C ALA A 557 -7.06 -6.51 50.08
N ASN A 558 -5.79 -6.27 49.70
CA ASN A 558 -4.67 -6.13 50.67
C ASN A 558 -3.95 -4.79 50.53
#